data_931802dc58254421653acfd2a3929475
#
_entry.id   931802dc58254421653acfd2a3929475
#
_cell.length_a   1.000
_cell.length_b   1.000
_cell.length_c   1.000
_cell.angle_alpha   90.00
_cell.angle_beta   90.00
_cell.angle_gamma   90.00
#
_symmetry.space_group_name_H-M   'P 1'
#
loop_
_entity.id
_entity.type
_entity.pdbx_description
1 polymer ?
#
loop_
_entity_poly.entity_id
_entity_poly.type
_entity_poly.pdbx_seq_one_letter_code
_entity_poly.pdbx_strand_id
1 'polypeptide(L)'
;LVAQDRLPIHSRKIPILSPLSGKVFGLDHSSSPLFTNRLLGEGVCISPSGFQLFSPFDGTILSISVCIDQIKIKSKQGIVMYIQMGIGESMFYGEGLRAKVKVGSVVKQGDTILEFDLAKIKSKVSNFTCACTILNSDKTKGVLIHEHNMRALEDAVMTLIF
;
A
#
# COMPACT_ATOMS: atom_id res chain seq x y z
N LEU A 1 -9.08 -0.77 12.93
CA LEU A 1 -8.11 -0.05 13.75
C LEU A 1 -8.27 -0.44 15.22
N VAL A 2 -7.19 -0.75 15.88
CA VAL A 2 -7.17 -1.08 17.31
C VAL A 2 -6.63 0.12 18.07
N ALA A 3 -7.30 0.50 19.15
CA ALA A 3 -6.80 1.52 20.05
C ALA A 3 -5.44 1.10 20.63
N GLN A 4 -4.52 2.03 20.68
CA GLN A 4 -3.11 1.77 21.00
C GLN A 4 -2.85 1.17 22.40
N ASP A 5 -3.81 1.26 23.31
CA ASP A 5 -3.47 1.20 24.74
C ASP A 5 -3.49 -0.19 25.39
N ARG A 6 -4.00 -1.23 24.74
CA ARG A 6 -4.02 -2.58 25.35
C ARG A 6 -3.98 -3.71 24.33
N LEU A 7 -2.81 -4.00 23.83
CA LEU A 7 -2.63 -5.23 23.05
C LEU A 7 -2.61 -6.44 24.00
N PRO A 8 -3.33 -7.53 23.65
CA PRO A 8 -3.23 -8.77 24.41
C PRO A 8 -1.78 -9.26 24.48
N ILE A 9 -1.36 -9.75 25.65
CA ILE A 9 0.02 -10.18 25.92
C ILE A 9 0.51 -11.27 24.97
N HIS A 10 -0.40 -12.06 24.38
CA HIS A 10 -0.09 -13.17 23.48
C HIS A 10 -0.47 -12.89 22.03
N SER A 11 -0.63 -11.62 21.64
CA SER A 11 -0.93 -11.26 20.28
C SER A 11 0.29 -11.41 19.38
N ARG A 12 0.10 -12.11 18.26
CA ARG A 12 1.09 -12.13 17.20
C ARG A 12 1.03 -10.81 16.44
N LYS A 13 2.18 -10.17 16.26
CA LYS A 13 2.33 -8.92 15.54
C LYS A 13 3.17 -9.13 14.28
N ILE A 14 2.67 -8.68 13.15
CA ILE A 14 3.40 -8.72 11.89
C ILE A 14 3.56 -7.30 11.38
N PRO A 15 4.78 -6.72 11.45
CA PRO A 15 5.04 -5.42 10.84
C PRO A 15 5.07 -5.55 9.31
N ILE A 16 4.49 -4.57 8.65
CA ILE A 16 4.51 -4.46 7.19
C ILE A 16 5.36 -3.26 6.83
N LEU A 17 6.44 -3.48 6.11
CA LEU A 17 7.32 -2.43 5.66
C LEU A 17 6.62 -1.54 4.62
N SER A 18 6.98 -0.27 4.60
CA SER A 18 6.40 0.64 3.62
C SER A 18 6.88 0.27 2.21
N PRO A 19 5.95 0.04 1.26
CA PRO A 19 6.33 -0.25 -0.12
C PRO A 19 6.77 1.00 -0.89
N LEU A 20 6.49 2.18 -0.36
CA LEU A 20 6.81 3.47 -0.95
C LEU A 20 7.49 4.36 0.08
N SER A 21 8.40 5.19 -0.40
CA SER A 21 8.87 6.33 0.40
C SER A 21 7.87 7.48 0.30
N GLY A 22 7.72 8.25 1.35
CA GLY A 22 6.88 9.44 1.37
C GLY A 22 6.18 9.67 2.69
N LYS A 23 5.26 10.63 2.67
CA LYS A 23 4.44 10.98 3.83
C LYS A 23 3.26 10.02 3.94
N VAL A 24 3.13 9.39 5.09
CA VAL A 24 2.06 8.44 5.40
C VAL A 24 1.01 9.10 6.28
N PHE A 25 -0.25 8.88 5.95
CA PHE A 25 -1.40 9.36 6.72
C PHE A 25 -2.56 8.36 6.65
N GLY A 26 -3.55 8.53 7.54
CA GLY A 26 -4.66 7.61 7.65
C GLY A 26 -5.64 7.66 6.47
N LEU A 27 -6.40 6.60 6.27
CA LEU A 27 -7.41 6.49 5.21
C LEU A 27 -8.52 7.54 5.31
N ASP A 28 -8.79 8.08 6.49
CA ASP A 28 -9.82 9.12 6.69
C ASP A 28 -9.50 10.42 5.94
N HIS A 29 -8.23 10.63 5.57
CA HIS A 29 -7.80 11.76 4.78
C HIS A 29 -7.93 11.52 3.26
N SER A 30 -8.39 10.34 2.85
CA SER A 30 -8.59 10.03 1.44
C SER A 30 -9.79 10.79 0.86
N SER A 31 -9.71 11.16 -0.40
CA SER A 31 -10.84 11.71 -1.16
C SER A 31 -11.81 10.65 -1.67
N SER A 32 -11.47 9.36 -1.56
CA SER A 32 -12.28 8.26 -2.08
C SER A 32 -13.07 7.56 -0.99
N PRO A 33 -14.41 7.42 -1.14
CA PRO A 33 -15.24 6.66 -0.21
C PRO A 33 -14.83 5.18 -0.08
N LEU A 34 -14.22 4.60 -1.10
CA LEU A 34 -13.71 3.22 -1.05
C LEU A 34 -12.72 3.03 0.10
N PHE A 35 -11.91 4.05 0.38
CA PHE A 35 -10.92 4.01 1.44
C PHE A 35 -11.45 4.56 2.76
N THR A 36 -12.15 5.68 2.75
CA THR A 36 -12.70 6.25 3.99
C THR A 36 -13.70 5.31 4.65
N ASN A 37 -14.46 4.55 3.87
CA ASN A 37 -15.42 3.55 4.36
C ASN A 37 -14.81 2.16 4.55
N ARG A 38 -13.51 2.00 4.40
CA ARG A 38 -12.79 0.73 4.59
C ARG A 38 -13.29 -0.42 3.69
N LEU A 39 -13.85 -0.10 2.53
CA LEU A 39 -14.37 -1.13 1.61
C LEU A 39 -13.25 -2.00 1.02
N LEU A 40 -12.03 -1.49 0.99
CA LEU A 40 -10.83 -2.22 0.55
C LEU A 40 -9.91 -2.61 1.72
N GLY A 41 -10.43 -2.62 2.94
CA GLY A 41 -9.72 -3.00 4.15
C GLY A 41 -9.03 -1.83 4.84
N GLU A 42 -8.38 -2.14 5.96
CA GLU A 42 -7.60 -1.18 6.73
C GLU A 42 -6.23 -0.95 6.10
N GLY A 43 -5.70 0.24 6.27
CA GLY A 43 -4.39 0.60 5.75
C GLY A 43 -4.09 2.09 5.84
N VAL A 44 -3.29 2.57 4.91
CA VAL A 44 -2.80 3.95 4.89
C VAL A 44 -2.86 4.56 3.50
N CYS A 45 -2.80 5.88 3.46
CA CYS A 45 -2.49 6.65 2.27
C CYS A 45 -1.03 7.10 2.32
N ILE A 46 -0.40 7.21 1.16
CA ILE A 46 0.99 7.67 1.04
C ILE A 46 1.06 8.73 -0.06
N SER A 47 1.62 9.89 0.29
CA SER A 47 2.06 10.90 -0.69
C SER A 47 3.48 10.52 -1.12
N PRO A 48 3.66 9.88 -2.28
CA PRO A 48 4.94 9.25 -2.59
C PRO A 48 6.02 10.24 -2.96
N SER A 49 7.25 9.87 -2.65
CA SER A 49 8.48 10.42 -3.18
C SER A 49 9.26 9.30 -3.89
N GLY A 50 10.33 9.65 -4.60
CA GLY A 50 11.10 8.63 -5.31
C GLY A 50 10.44 8.17 -6.61
N PHE A 51 10.76 6.94 -7.04
CA PHE A 51 10.34 6.44 -8.35
C PHE A 51 10.06 4.93 -8.39
N GLN A 52 10.08 4.24 -7.25
CA GLN A 52 9.91 2.79 -7.19
C GLN A 52 8.89 2.38 -6.15
N LEU A 53 8.05 1.40 -6.52
CA LEU A 53 7.20 0.65 -5.61
C LEU A 53 7.84 -0.71 -5.38
N PHE A 54 8.08 -1.07 -4.13
CA PHE A 54 8.70 -2.33 -3.74
C PHE A 54 7.70 -3.30 -3.13
N SER A 55 7.99 -4.59 -3.25
CA SER A 55 7.27 -5.59 -2.49
C SER A 55 7.67 -5.51 -1.01
N PRO A 56 6.71 -5.31 -0.09
CA PRO A 56 7.02 -5.21 1.34
C PRO A 56 7.24 -6.57 2.01
N PHE A 57 7.01 -7.66 1.29
CA PHE A 57 7.15 -9.03 1.81
C PHE A 57 7.35 -10.02 0.65
N ASP A 58 7.73 -11.24 1.01
CA ASP A 58 7.77 -12.36 0.07
C ASP A 58 6.33 -12.79 -0.27
N GLY A 59 6.05 -12.96 -1.55
CA GLY A 59 4.70 -13.30 -1.97
C GLY A 59 4.55 -13.51 -3.46
N THR A 60 3.32 -13.37 -3.93
CA THR A 60 2.93 -13.58 -5.32
C THR A 60 2.05 -12.44 -5.78
N ILE A 61 2.27 -11.96 -7.00
CA ILE A 61 1.43 -10.93 -7.63
C ILE A 61 0.12 -11.58 -8.07
N LEU A 62 -0.99 -11.21 -7.43
CA LEU A 62 -2.32 -11.75 -7.76
C LEU A 62 -2.96 -11.06 -8.95
N SER A 63 -2.83 -9.73 -9.04
CA SER A 63 -3.44 -8.96 -10.12
C SER A 63 -2.69 -7.66 -10.36
N ILE A 64 -2.76 -7.21 -11.61
CA ILE A 64 -2.31 -5.89 -12.04
C ILE A 64 -3.39 -5.38 -12.98
N SER A 65 -3.94 -4.19 -12.71
CA SER A 65 -4.95 -3.58 -13.58
C SER A 65 -4.36 -3.22 -14.95
N VAL A 66 -5.23 -3.01 -15.93
CA VAL A 66 -4.82 -2.65 -17.29
C VAL A 66 -3.97 -1.36 -17.31
N CYS A 67 -4.33 -0.38 -16.48
CA CYS A 67 -3.57 0.87 -16.35
C CYS A 67 -2.40 0.78 -15.37
N ILE A 68 -2.13 -0.40 -14.80
CA ILE A 68 -1.01 -0.67 -13.86
C ILE A 68 -1.16 0.09 -12.53
N ASP A 69 -2.24 0.79 -12.32
CA ASP A 69 -2.47 1.62 -11.13
C ASP A 69 -3.05 0.86 -9.94
N GLN A 70 -3.50 -0.37 -10.12
CA GLN A 70 -4.05 -1.22 -9.06
C GLN A 70 -3.33 -2.56 -9.03
N ILE A 71 -2.77 -2.91 -7.88
CA ILE A 71 -1.97 -4.13 -7.72
C ILE A 71 -2.42 -4.87 -6.46
N LYS A 72 -2.53 -6.19 -6.56
CA LYS A 72 -2.76 -7.06 -5.41
C LYS A 72 -1.59 -8.01 -5.25
N ILE A 73 -1.07 -8.12 -4.03
CA ILE A 73 0.04 -9.00 -3.67
C ILE A 73 -0.40 -9.86 -2.49
N LYS A 74 -0.20 -11.17 -2.61
CA LYS A 74 -0.46 -12.10 -1.52
C LYS A 74 0.84 -12.56 -0.89
N SER A 75 1.00 -12.37 0.42
CA SER A 75 2.17 -12.85 1.15
C SER A 75 2.13 -14.39 1.31
N LYS A 76 3.26 -14.96 1.67
CA LYS A 76 3.34 -16.40 2.00
C LYS A 76 2.43 -16.78 3.16
N GLN A 77 2.18 -15.86 4.10
CA GLN A 77 1.28 -16.08 5.24
C GLN A 77 -0.20 -15.85 4.90
N GLY A 78 -0.51 -15.45 3.67
CA GLY A 78 -1.89 -15.23 3.24
C GLY A 78 -2.42 -13.81 3.39
N ILE A 79 -1.58 -12.84 3.75
CA ILE A 79 -1.93 -11.42 3.78
C ILE A 79 -2.09 -10.94 2.34
N VAL A 80 -3.23 -10.31 2.02
CA VAL A 80 -3.47 -9.74 0.70
C VAL A 80 -3.41 -8.23 0.79
N MET A 81 -2.37 -7.65 0.21
CA MET A 81 -2.20 -6.21 0.12
C MET A 81 -2.74 -5.69 -1.22
N TYR A 82 -3.52 -4.62 -1.14
CA TYR A 82 -3.99 -3.86 -2.28
C TYR A 82 -3.25 -2.53 -2.32
N ILE A 83 -2.69 -2.19 -3.46
CA ILE A 83 -2.00 -0.93 -3.69
C ILE A 83 -2.65 -0.22 -4.86
N GLN A 84 -3.05 1.02 -4.64
CA GLN A 84 -3.57 1.88 -5.70
C GLN A 84 -2.66 3.08 -5.88
N MET A 85 -2.10 3.22 -7.08
CA MET A 85 -1.26 4.33 -7.48
C MET A 85 -2.15 5.45 -8.03
N GLY A 86 -2.47 6.40 -7.17
CA GLY A 86 -3.38 7.49 -7.50
C GLY A 86 -4.79 7.28 -6.98
N ILE A 87 -5.23 8.20 -6.12
CA ILE A 87 -6.57 8.22 -5.53
C ILE A 87 -7.23 9.53 -5.95
N GLY A 88 -8.54 9.46 -6.24
CA GLY A 88 -9.35 10.61 -6.54
C GLY A 88 -9.82 10.65 -7.99
N GLU A 89 -10.32 11.80 -8.40
CA GLU A 89 -10.98 12.00 -9.70
C GLU A 89 -10.01 12.21 -10.86
N SER A 90 -8.72 12.22 -10.60
CA SER A 90 -7.72 12.55 -11.60
C SER A 90 -7.52 11.42 -12.58
N MET A 91 -7.71 11.73 -13.84
CA MET A 91 -7.57 10.79 -14.94
C MET A 91 -6.12 10.78 -15.45
N PHE A 92 -5.24 10.03 -14.81
CA PHE A 92 -3.91 9.88 -15.37
C PHE A 92 -3.72 8.56 -16.15
N TYR A 93 -4.66 7.63 -16.05
CA TYR A 93 -4.70 6.36 -16.81
C TYR A 93 -3.41 5.54 -16.75
N GLY A 94 -2.67 5.63 -15.65
CA GLY A 94 -1.40 4.93 -15.51
C GLY A 94 -0.24 5.53 -16.29
N GLU A 95 -0.37 6.72 -16.87
CA GLU A 95 0.75 7.40 -17.51
C GLU A 95 1.87 7.67 -16.53
N GLY A 96 3.08 7.26 -16.88
CA GLY A 96 4.23 7.35 -15.99
C GLY A 96 4.42 6.12 -15.11
N LEU A 97 3.54 5.12 -15.16
CA LEU A 97 3.71 3.85 -14.48
C LEU A 97 4.26 2.79 -15.43
N ARG A 98 5.20 2.00 -14.91
CA ARG A 98 5.81 0.90 -15.66
C ARG A 98 5.94 -0.32 -14.76
N ALA A 99 5.25 -1.40 -15.11
CA ALA A 99 5.33 -2.65 -14.36
C ALA A 99 6.68 -3.34 -14.60
N LYS A 100 7.26 -3.87 -13.52
CA LYS A 100 8.51 -4.66 -13.55
C LYS A 100 8.24 -6.13 -13.30
N VAL A 101 7.01 -6.49 -12.98
CA VAL A 101 6.56 -7.86 -12.71
C VAL A 101 5.28 -8.15 -13.49
N LYS A 102 4.91 -9.42 -13.51
CA LYS A 102 3.68 -9.89 -14.16
C LYS A 102 2.78 -10.56 -13.15
N VAL A 103 1.49 -10.69 -13.48
CA VAL A 103 0.55 -11.50 -12.71
C VAL A 103 1.10 -12.93 -12.61
N GLY A 104 1.10 -13.48 -11.40
CA GLY A 104 1.66 -14.78 -11.09
C GLY A 104 3.15 -14.77 -10.73
N SER A 105 3.85 -13.65 -10.89
CA SER A 105 5.25 -13.54 -10.48
C SER A 105 5.41 -13.77 -8.99
N VAL A 106 6.39 -14.59 -8.61
CA VAL A 106 6.84 -14.73 -7.23
C VAL A 106 7.82 -13.60 -6.95
N VAL A 107 7.58 -12.86 -5.89
CA VAL A 107 8.42 -11.72 -5.48
C VAL A 107 8.99 -11.94 -4.09
N LYS A 108 10.14 -11.35 -3.85
CA LYS A 108 10.77 -11.28 -2.53
C LYS A 108 10.67 -9.87 -1.99
N GLN A 109 10.70 -9.76 -0.67
CA GLN A 109 10.80 -8.45 -0.01
C GLN A 109 11.93 -7.64 -0.64
N GLY A 110 11.61 -6.44 -1.09
CA GLY A 110 12.56 -5.54 -1.73
C GLY A 110 12.59 -5.59 -3.25
N ASP A 111 11.93 -6.56 -3.88
CA ASP A 111 11.81 -6.58 -5.34
C ASP A 111 10.99 -5.39 -5.83
N THR A 112 11.46 -4.76 -6.90
CA THR A 112 10.73 -3.66 -7.54
C THR A 112 9.51 -4.20 -8.29
N ILE A 113 8.33 -3.73 -7.93
CA ILE A 113 7.06 -4.11 -8.57
C ILE A 113 6.78 -3.21 -9.77
N LEU A 114 6.92 -1.90 -9.57
CA LEU A 114 6.78 -0.94 -10.65
C LEU A 114 7.70 0.25 -10.43
N GLU A 115 7.96 0.95 -11.51
CA GLU A 115 8.62 2.25 -11.52
C GLU A 115 7.62 3.33 -11.95
N PHE A 116 7.77 4.53 -11.41
CA PHE A 116 6.92 5.65 -11.77
C PHE A 116 7.71 6.94 -11.93
N ASP A 117 7.28 7.74 -12.91
CA ASP A 117 7.83 9.06 -13.17
C ASP A 117 6.97 10.09 -12.44
N LEU A 118 7.40 10.45 -11.23
CA LEU A 118 6.63 11.33 -10.35
C LEU A 118 6.44 12.73 -10.95
N ALA A 119 7.45 13.27 -11.61
CA ALA A 119 7.35 14.56 -12.28
C ALA A 119 6.30 14.56 -13.40
N LYS A 120 6.28 13.51 -14.21
CA LYS A 120 5.30 13.31 -15.27
C LYS A 120 3.88 13.18 -14.71
N ILE A 121 3.72 12.38 -13.67
CA ILE A 121 2.43 12.18 -13.01
C ILE A 121 1.94 13.50 -12.41
N LYS A 122 2.78 14.22 -11.69
CA LYS A 122 2.42 15.50 -11.06
C LYS A 122 2.11 16.60 -12.07
N SER A 123 2.58 16.49 -13.29
CA SER A 123 2.19 17.43 -14.35
C SER A 123 0.72 17.30 -14.76
N LYS A 124 0.10 16.16 -14.47
CA LYS A 124 -1.29 15.84 -14.82
C LYS A 124 -2.21 15.74 -13.61
N VAL A 125 -1.66 15.38 -12.45
CA VAL A 125 -2.38 15.17 -11.19
C VAL A 125 -1.75 16.04 -10.12
N SER A 126 -2.48 17.03 -9.62
CA SER A 126 -1.93 17.99 -8.66
C SER A 126 -1.59 17.36 -7.31
N ASN A 127 -2.38 16.40 -6.83
CA ASN A 127 -2.20 15.70 -5.56
C ASN A 127 -2.14 14.19 -5.78
N PHE A 128 -0.97 13.71 -6.20
CA PHE A 128 -0.78 12.29 -6.38
C PHE A 128 -0.63 11.59 -5.04
N THR A 129 -1.63 10.81 -4.67
CA THR A 129 -1.67 10.03 -3.43
C THR A 129 -1.93 8.58 -3.76
N CYS A 130 -1.21 7.68 -3.09
CA CYS A 130 -1.37 6.24 -3.21
C CYS A 130 -2.06 5.67 -1.98
N ALA A 131 -2.69 4.52 -2.10
CA ALA A 131 -3.25 3.79 -0.98
C ALA A 131 -2.61 2.41 -0.88
N CYS A 132 -2.37 1.96 0.35
CA CYS A 132 -1.94 0.61 0.67
C CYS A 132 -2.87 0.06 1.74
N THR A 133 -3.67 -0.94 1.39
CA THR A 133 -4.61 -1.56 2.33
C THR A 133 -4.42 -3.07 2.39
N ILE A 134 -4.94 -3.67 3.45
CA ILE A 134 -4.97 -5.11 3.63
C ILE A 134 -6.41 -5.57 3.37
N LEU A 135 -6.65 -6.20 2.21
CA LEU A 135 -7.99 -6.59 1.79
C LEU A 135 -8.67 -7.55 2.77
N ASN A 136 -7.90 -8.42 3.39
CA ASN A 136 -8.39 -9.37 4.38
C ASN A 136 -8.08 -8.97 5.82
N SER A 137 -8.08 -7.66 6.09
CA SER A 137 -7.85 -7.12 7.44
C SER A 137 -8.92 -7.54 8.46
N ASP A 138 -10.10 -7.94 8.01
CA ASP A 138 -11.17 -8.52 8.83
C ASP A 138 -10.76 -9.82 9.53
N LYS A 139 -9.75 -10.51 9.00
CA LYS A 139 -9.18 -11.72 9.60
C LYS A 139 -8.14 -11.43 10.68
N THR A 140 -7.79 -10.17 10.86
CA THR A 140 -6.88 -9.73 11.93
C THR A 140 -7.69 -9.25 13.12
N LYS A 141 -7.06 -9.19 14.30
CA LYS A 141 -7.64 -8.52 15.47
C LYS A 141 -7.59 -7.01 15.34
N GLY A 142 -6.71 -6.50 14.51
CA GLY A 142 -6.61 -5.09 14.20
C GLY A 142 -5.38 -4.76 13.38
N VAL A 143 -5.35 -3.52 12.90
CA VAL A 143 -4.24 -2.95 12.13
C VAL A 143 -3.81 -1.65 12.81
N LEU A 144 -2.58 -1.62 13.26
CA LEU A 144 -1.98 -0.42 13.84
C LEU A 144 -1.24 0.32 12.73
N ILE A 145 -1.67 1.55 12.44
CA ILE A 145 -1.03 2.37 11.41
C ILE A 145 0.00 3.30 12.02
N HIS A 146 1.04 3.63 11.25
CA HIS A 146 2.12 4.53 11.64
C HIS A 146 2.15 5.73 10.69
N GLU A 147 1.82 6.91 11.19
CA GLU A 147 1.68 8.13 10.39
C GLU A 147 2.91 9.03 10.55
N HIS A 148 3.81 9.02 9.60
CA HIS A 148 4.93 9.96 9.50
C HIS A 148 5.64 9.82 8.15
N ASN A 149 6.70 10.58 7.93
CA ASN A 149 7.53 10.40 6.74
C ASN A 149 8.28 9.08 6.84
N MET A 150 8.21 8.28 5.78
CA MET A 150 8.80 6.95 5.74
C MET A 150 9.74 6.76 4.58
N ARG A 151 10.72 5.88 4.79
CA ARG A 151 11.55 5.33 3.74
C ARG A 151 11.08 3.92 3.40
N ALA A 152 10.91 3.66 2.11
CA ALA A 152 10.51 2.33 1.64
C ALA A 152 11.44 1.26 2.19
N LEU A 153 10.86 0.14 2.65
CA LEU A 153 11.56 -1.05 3.16
C LEU A 153 12.38 -0.84 4.45
N GLU A 154 12.48 0.40 4.95
CA GLU A 154 13.18 0.68 6.21
C GLU A 154 12.21 0.84 7.37
N ASP A 155 11.09 1.48 7.12
CA ASP A 155 10.08 1.79 8.14
C ASP A 155 8.85 0.91 7.97
N ALA A 156 8.27 0.44 9.07
CA ALA A 156 6.99 -0.24 9.05
C ALA A 156 5.87 0.79 8.90
N VAL A 157 5.03 0.59 7.90
CA VAL A 157 3.89 1.48 7.63
C VAL A 157 2.67 1.09 8.45
N MET A 158 2.57 -0.17 8.80
CA MET A 158 1.51 -0.70 9.65
C MET A 158 1.98 -1.98 10.35
N THR A 159 1.26 -2.36 11.39
CA THR A 159 1.47 -3.63 12.09
C THR A 159 0.14 -4.36 12.18
N LEU A 160 0.10 -5.59 11.68
CA LEU A 160 -1.06 -6.45 11.78
C LEU A 160 -1.03 -7.20 13.11
N ILE A 161 -2.18 -7.31 13.74
CA ILE A 161 -2.34 -7.97 15.05
C ILE A 161 -3.27 -9.17 14.90
N PHE A 162 -2.79 -10.33 15.28
CA PHE A 162 -3.52 -11.59 15.22
C PHE A 162 -3.78 -12.19 16.60
#